data_bc95bd428dfeaf6cf07bd3d8cc2483d3
#
_entry.id   bc95bd428dfeaf6cf07bd3d8cc2483d3
#
_cell.length_a   1.000
_cell.length_b   1.000
_cell.length_c   1.000
_cell.angle_alpha   90.00
_cell.angle_beta   90.00
_cell.angle_gamma   90.00
#
_symmetry.space_group_name_H-M   'P 1'
#
loop_
_entity.id
_entity.type
_entity.pdbx_description
1 polymer ?
#
loop_
_entity_poly.entity_id
_entity_poly.type
_entity_poly.pdbx_seq_one_letter_code
_entity_poly.pdbx_strand_id
1 'polypeptide(L)'
;MQRLKKLAGVLAMVFVVSFLFSGCADASIAERRQDTSSTLYTGYVGTSFPTSFMPWLSRDGIAPTVASMIYNTLFSYDTDSGTYAPLTAKSWCYVDLEGQPLTQDQTFQTANDNEAVENYYSTRKEDYMAVRIELYDNVYWSDGEKLTVEDVYYSFDLATDYALSNHAGALAWTADLKHESDGRKLVTQGMFTAKHPDLSGTYGILPGEEDTVMYFLVNKSFGAVTTLFNTILILPEHIWEPIVSSECQLNSKNPQGELLKRYENPVGSGAWILEKDETNTQVITLVQNPNYHLKAQDGSALYKVDKIKILLYLDSNTAIFALRKGYIDILDSAVSSNYLNLLSGEKDIFVSNAPGNGISCLVFNVNPSKPYDSGMKMLLQDIEVRKAIALAVHQEELIANVLDGAGKTASAGLISANDELLYEPQADILSGPVEERLIEANAILDERFPDKDESGYRLYNGERIHFQIVTAAANQDLVSYLQRQLQKIGIEVTLQAAGSTPETTYLYNSNFDMTVQSVILSMANADVMYKAHFVTTERSSNYGKIQNEELTDEINAMRKTLNQEARIAKIHHLQVLTAQQYYKIPLYSSNVLSVARTDRFTGYVVSDGQTVFNNETLKNLVQVTGE
;
A
#
# COMPACT_ATOMS: atom_id res chain seq x y z
N MET A 1 -25.18 37.45 -47.09
CA MET A 1 -24.04 38.27 -46.63
C MET A 1 -23.97 38.49 -45.12
N GLN A 2 -25.05 38.73 -44.38
CA GLN A 2 -25.01 38.93 -42.92
C GLN A 2 -24.63 37.66 -42.11
N ARG A 3 -24.98 36.46 -42.56
CA ARG A 3 -24.59 35.21 -41.89
C ARG A 3 -23.11 34.85 -42.06
N LEU A 4 -22.50 35.19 -43.19
CA LEU A 4 -21.06 35.00 -43.40
C LEU A 4 -20.18 35.95 -42.56
N LYS A 5 -20.67 37.20 -42.35
CA LYS A 5 -19.96 38.16 -41.47
C LYS A 5 -20.01 37.76 -39.98
N LYS A 6 -21.08 37.08 -39.52
CA LYS A 6 -21.15 36.54 -38.13
C LYS A 6 -20.25 35.33 -37.95
N LEU A 7 -20.15 34.44 -38.95
CA LEU A 7 -19.23 33.29 -38.88
C LEU A 7 -17.76 33.72 -38.91
N ALA A 8 -17.40 34.71 -39.70
CA ALA A 8 -16.04 35.26 -39.72
C ALA A 8 -15.67 35.96 -38.41
N GLY A 9 -16.62 36.62 -37.75
CA GLY A 9 -16.41 37.22 -36.43
C GLY A 9 -16.20 36.19 -35.33
N VAL A 10 -16.94 35.08 -35.35
CA VAL A 10 -16.78 33.99 -34.37
C VAL A 10 -15.48 33.23 -34.60
N LEU A 11 -15.09 32.97 -35.87
CA LEU A 11 -13.79 32.36 -36.16
C LEU A 11 -12.61 33.26 -35.76
N ALA A 12 -12.70 34.58 -36.00
CA ALA A 12 -11.67 35.52 -35.57
C ALA A 12 -11.57 35.61 -34.03
N MET A 13 -12.69 35.52 -33.31
CA MET A 13 -12.70 35.50 -31.85
C MET A 13 -12.11 34.22 -31.29
N VAL A 14 -12.39 33.06 -31.89
CA VAL A 14 -11.80 31.78 -31.52
C VAL A 14 -10.29 31.76 -31.80
N PHE A 15 -9.83 32.35 -32.93
CA PHE A 15 -8.40 32.48 -33.21
C PHE A 15 -7.67 33.44 -32.26
N VAL A 16 -8.29 34.57 -31.89
CA VAL A 16 -7.70 35.52 -30.94
C VAL A 16 -7.65 34.96 -29.54
N VAL A 17 -8.67 34.18 -29.12
CA VAL A 17 -8.67 33.50 -27.83
C VAL A 17 -7.62 32.37 -27.82
N SER A 18 -7.43 31.62 -28.91
CA SER A 18 -6.37 30.61 -29.02
C SER A 18 -4.97 31.22 -28.98
N PHE A 19 -4.76 32.39 -29.57
CA PHE A 19 -3.47 33.08 -29.52
C PHE A 19 -3.18 33.73 -28.16
N LEU A 20 -4.20 34.17 -27.44
CA LEU A 20 -4.02 34.71 -26.08
C LEU A 20 -3.70 33.62 -25.07
N PHE A 21 -4.25 32.42 -25.24
CA PHE A 21 -3.90 31.28 -24.37
C PHE A 21 -2.52 30.68 -24.68
N SER A 22 -2.08 30.65 -25.95
CA SER A 22 -0.73 30.19 -26.28
C SER A 22 0.36 31.17 -25.81
N GLY A 23 0.11 32.48 -25.91
CA GLY A 23 1.07 33.50 -25.46
C GLY A 23 1.22 33.55 -23.91
N CYS A 24 0.14 33.35 -23.15
CA CYS A 24 0.22 33.28 -21.69
C CYS A 24 0.91 32.00 -21.20
N ALA A 25 0.75 30.88 -21.94
CA ALA A 25 1.38 29.62 -21.59
C ALA A 25 2.91 29.68 -21.74
N ASP A 26 3.41 30.24 -22.84
CA ASP A 26 4.85 30.35 -23.06
C ASP A 26 5.51 31.39 -22.14
N ALA A 27 4.82 32.47 -21.76
CA ALA A 27 5.29 33.43 -20.77
C ALA A 27 5.39 32.80 -19.37
N SER A 28 4.39 31.96 -18.96
CA SER A 28 4.40 31.29 -17.66
C SER A 28 5.50 30.22 -17.54
N ILE A 29 5.89 29.56 -18.64
CA ILE A 29 7.01 28.63 -18.69
C ILE A 29 8.34 29.40 -18.58
N ALA A 30 8.48 30.51 -19.28
CA ALA A 30 9.66 31.36 -19.20
C ALA A 30 9.81 31.97 -17.79
N GLU A 31 8.69 32.41 -17.18
CA GLU A 31 8.66 32.85 -15.77
C GLU A 31 9.04 31.73 -14.79
N ARG A 32 8.56 30.51 -14.98
CA ARG A 32 8.94 29.36 -14.12
C ARG A 32 10.39 28.93 -14.28
N ARG A 33 10.95 28.98 -15.49
CA ARG A 33 12.38 28.72 -15.72
C ARG A 33 13.30 29.79 -15.10
N GLN A 34 12.79 30.99 -14.90
CA GLN A 34 13.45 32.09 -14.19
C GLN A 34 13.06 32.13 -12.71
N ASP A 35 12.10 31.31 -12.27
CA ASP A 35 11.71 31.21 -10.88
C ASP A 35 12.84 30.59 -10.07
N THR A 36 13.53 31.44 -9.30
CA THR A 36 14.57 31.05 -8.37
C THR A 36 13.98 30.53 -7.05
N SER A 37 12.64 30.48 -6.92
CA SER A 37 11.99 29.90 -5.75
C SER A 37 12.21 28.39 -5.72
N SER A 38 12.36 27.85 -4.53
CA SER A 38 12.49 26.40 -4.32
C SER A 38 11.12 25.70 -4.29
N THR A 39 10.19 26.10 -5.18
CA THR A 39 8.88 25.47 -5.32
C THR A 39 8.96 24.30 -6.30
N LEU A 40 8.59 23.11 -5.84
CA LEU A 40 8.45 21.90 -6.65
C LEU A 40 7.01 21.79 -7.14
N TYR A 41 6.83 21.59 -8.45
CA TYR A 41 5.52 21.35 -9.05
C TYR A 41 5.39 19.88 -9.43
N THR A 42 4.42 19.18 -8.87
CA THR A 42 4.14 17.78 -9.22
C THR A 42 2.75 17.63 -9.80
N GLY A 43 2.59 16.74 -10.79
CA GLY A 43 1.31 16.41 -11.39
C GLY A 43 0.74 15.15 -10.80
N TYR A 44 -0.54 15.15 -10.49
CA TYR A 44 -1.31 13.98 -10.09
C TYR A 44 -2.43 13.74 -11.08
N VAL A 45 -2.58 12.51 -11.59
CA VAL A 45 -3.67 12.12 -12.49
C VAL A 45 -4.80 11.48 -11.70
N GLY A 46 -5.96 12.10 -11.71
CA GLY A 46 -7.13 11.62 -10.98
C GLY A 46 -8.40 12.37 -11.36
N THR A 47 -9.53 11.95 -10.82
CA THR A 47 -10.83 12.59 -11.11
C THR A 47 -11.11 13.80 -10.22
N SER A 48 -10.53 13.84 -9.03
CA SER A 48 -10.66 14.93 -8.06
C SER A 48 -9.57 14.80 -6.99
N PHE A 49 -9.33 15.86 -6.26
CA PHE A 49 -8.60 15.79 -4.99
C PHE A 49 -9.51 15.28 -3.86
N PRO A 50 -8.92 14.68 -2.80
CA PRO A 50 -9.67 14.29 -1.62
C PRO A 50 -10.26 15.51 -0.93
N THR A 51 -11.40 15.36 -0.31
CA THR A 51 -12.07 16.41 0.47
C THR A 51 -11.59 16.49 1.91
N SER A 52 -10.82 15.50 2.35
CA SER A 52 -10.25 15.40 3.70
C SER A 52 -8.89 14.74 3.63
N PHE A 53 -7.99 15.13 4.53
CA PHE A 53 -6.69 14.47 4.74
C PHE A 53 -6.66 13.67 6.05
N MET A 54 -7.81 13.35 6.60
CA MET A 54 -7.88 12.43 7.72
C MET A 54 -7.42 11.04 7.30
N PRO A 55 -6.35 10.49 7.90
CA PRO A 55 -5.64 9.31 7.36
C PRO A 55 -6.51 8.07 7.21
N TRP A 56 -7.54 7.92 8.04
CA TRP A 56 -8.36 6.71 8.07
C TRP A 56 -9.62 6.79 7.21
N LEU A 57 -10.02 7.99 6.81
CA LEU A 57 -11.22 8.20 6.03
C LEU A 57 -10.94 8.48 4.56
N SER A 58 -9.77 9.01 4.24
CA SER A 58 -9.39 9.36 2.88
C SER A 58 -8.24 8.49 2.41
N ARG A 59 -8.54 7.48 1.59
CA ARG A 59 -7.59 6.47 1.12
C ARG A 59 -7.37 6.47 -0.37
N ASP A 60 -8.21 7.20 -1.07
CA ASP A 60 -8.21 7.19 -2.51
C ASP A 60 -7.22 8.22 -3.07
N GLY A 61 -6.61 7.87 -4.17
CA GLY A 61 -5.76 8.74 -4.93
C GLY A 61 -4.54 9.28 -4.17
N ILE A 62 -4.37 10.60 -4.13
CA ILE A 62 -3.22 11.29 -3.52
C ILE A 62 -3.33 11.46 -1.99
N ALA A 63 -4.49 11.13 -1.39
CA ALA A 63 -4.73 11.39 0.03
C ALA A 63 -3.72 10.71 0.97
N PRO A 64 -3.35 9.43 0.79
CA PRO A 64 -2.35 8.79 1.64
C PRO A 64 -0.98 9.46 1.55
N THR A 65 -0.56 9.86 0.35
CA THR A 65 0.71 10.57 0.14
C THR A 65 0.72 11.91 0.87
N VAL A 66 -0.32 12.72 0.72
CA VAL A 66 -0.42 14.01 1.40
C VAL A 66 -0.53 13.83 2.91
N ALA A 67 -1.31 12.85 3.39
CA ALA A 67 -1.42 12.55 4.82
C ALA A 67 -0.06 12.17 5.44
N SER A 68 0.74 11.33 4.77
CA SER A 68 2.07 10.96 5.24
C SER A 68 3.10 12.09 5.22
N MET A 69 2.83 13.17 4.49
CA MET A 69 3.64 14.39 4.51
C MET A 69 3.27 15.31 5.68
N ILE A 70 1.99 15.31 6.06
CA ILE A 70 1.44 16.18 7.13
C ILE A 70 1.59 15.53 8.51
N TYR A 71 1.39 14.22 8.61
CA TYR A 71 1.43 13.45 9.86
C TYR A 71 2.60 12.48 9.87
N ASN A 72 3.14 12.21 11.04
CA ASN A 72 4.17 11.21 11.25
C ASN A 72 3.59 9.93 11.88
N THR A 73 4.26 8.81 11.65
CA THR A 73 4.15 7.59 12.46
C THR A 73 5.17 7.60 13.60
N LEU A 74 5.21 6.59 14.44
CA LEU A 74 6.24 6.49 15.50
C LEU A 74 7.64 6.31 14.90
N PHE A 75 7.77 5.41 13.91
CA PHE A 75 9.01 5.15 13.18
C PHE A 75 8.72 5.14 11.68
N SER A 76 9.68 5.52 10.86
CA SER A 76 9.65 5.32 9.43
C SER A 76 10.22 3.94 9.08
N TYR A 77 9.74 3.33 8.00
CA TYR A 77 10.31 2.09 7.46
C TYR A 77 11.02 2.39 6.16
N ASP A 78 12.28 2.00 6.08
CA ASP A 78 13.09 2.07 4.87
C ASP A 78 12.98 0.73 4.14
N THR A 79 12.36 0.75 2.97
CA THR A 79 12.12 -0.44 2.14
C THR A 79 13.40 -1.01 1.56
N ASP A 80 14.40 -0.17 1.30
CA ASP A 80 15.66 -0.58 0.66
C ASP A 80 16.57 -1.32 1.65
N SER A 81 16.64 -0.84 2.88
CA SER A 81 17.42 -1.48 3.95
C SER A 81 16.61 -2.49 4.80
N GLY A 82 15.30 -2.49 4.69
CA GLY A 82 14.43 -3.32 5.53
C GLY A 82 14.44 -2.94 7.01
N THR A 83 14.79 -1.70 7.34
CA THR A 83 14.99 -1.24 8.72
C THR A 83 14.02 -0.14 9.11
N TYR A 84 13.86 0.07 10.43
CA TYR A 84 13.08 1.17 10.99
C TYR A 84 13.99 2.29 11.46
N ALA A 85 13.70 3.52 11.05
CA ALA A 85 14.39 4.72 11.50
C ALA A 85 13.51 5.54 12.46
N PRO A 86 14.10 6.21 13.45
CA PRO A 86 13.39 7.13 14.34
C PRO A 86 12.63 8.20 13.56
N LEU A 87 11.39 8.49 14.01
CA LEU A 87 10.57 9.56 13.42
C LEU A 87 9.88 10.39 14.50
N THR A 88 8.74 9.98 15.07
CA THR A 88 8.16 10.64 16.26
C THR A 88 8.78 10.06 17.53
N ALA A 89 9.02 8.75 17.54
CA ALA A 89 9.75 8.06 18.58
C ALA A 89 11.25 7.96 18.24
N LYS A 90 12.11 8.10 19.26
CA LYS A 90 13.57 8.00 19.12
C LYS A 90 14.09 6.60 19.38
N SER A 91 13.40 5.82 20.24
CA SER A 91 13.81 4.46 20.59
C SER A 91 12.66 3.60 21.10
N TRP A 92 12.86 2.29 21.11
CA TRP A 92 11.98 1.32 21.70
C TRP A 92 12.77 0.12 22.23
N CYS A 93 12.22 -0.60 23.22
CA CYS A 93 12.79 -1.85 23.71
C CYS A 93 11.72 -2.75 24.34
N TYR A 94 11.98 -4.06 24.35
CA TYR A 94 11.17 -4.97 25.17
C TYR A 94 11.51 -4.78 26.64
N VAL A 95 10.50 -4.83 27.49
CA VAL A 95 10.65 -4.72 28.94
C VAL A 95 9.98 -5.90 29.62
N ASP A 96 10.39 -6.18 30.87
CA ASP A 96 9.65 -7.09 31.74
C ASP A 96 8.35 -6.44 32.25
N LEU A 97 7.56 -7.20 33.02
CA LEU A 97 6.29 -6.68 33.58
C LEU A 97 6.51 -5.66 34.71
N GLU A 98 7.72 -5.49 35.17
CA GLU A 98 8.16 -4.45 36.10
C GLU A 98 8.74 -3.21 35.40
N GLY A 99 8.79 -3.23 34.05
CA GLY A 99 9.25 -2.11 33.20
C GLY A 99 10.76 -2.07 33.03
N GLN A 100 11.49 -3.12 33.41
CA GLN A 100 12.94 -3.16 33.22
C GLN A 100 13.27 -3.66 31.82
N PRO A 101 14.22 -3.03 31.12
CA PRO A 101 14.62 -3.45 29.78
C PRO A 101 15.10 -4.90 29.74
N LEU A 102 14.52 -5.69 28.83
CA LEU A 102 14.98 -7.04 28.47
C LEU A 102 15.96 -6.99 27.29
N THR A 103 15.87 -5.94 26.49
CA THR A 103 16.75 -5.67 25.35
C THR A 103 17.36 -4.28 25.48
N GLN A 104 18.41 -4.00 24.73
CA GLN A 104 18.91 -2.63 24.60
C GLN A 104 17.91 -1.80 23.77
N ASP A 105 17.97 -0.48 23.94
CA ASP A 105 17.17 0.45 23.12
C ASP A 105 17.44 0.19 21.64
N GLN A 106 16.34 0.00 20.91
CA GLN A 106 16.35 -0.34 19.49
C GLN A 106 15.81 0.85 18.70
N THR A 107 16.62 1.39 17.84
CA THR A 107 16.23 2.42 16.87
C THR A 107 16.08 1.83 15.49
N PHE A 108 16.94 0.87 15.15
CA PHE A 108 16.89 0.15 13.88
C PHE A 108 16.67 -1.33 14.15
N GLN A 109 15.98 -2.00 13.25
CA GLN A 109 15.83 -3.43 13.27
C GLN A 109 17.09 -4.11 12.72
N THR A 110 18.18 -4.06 13.46
CA THR A 110 19.26 -5.02 13.24
C THR A 110 18.85 -6.35 13.82
N ALA A 111 19.40 -7.45 13.32
CA ALA A 111 19.15 -8.79 13.84
C ALA A 111 19.23 -8.79 15.36
N ASN A 112 18.07 -8.83 16.01
CA ASN A 112 17.99 -8.67 17.44
C ASN A 112 18.00 -10.05 18.07
N ASP A 113 18.92 -10.26 18.97
CA ASP A 113 18.87 -11.37 19.88
C ASP A 113 17.69 -11.13 20.86
N ASN A 114 16.51 -11.64 20.49
CA ASN A 114 15.32 -11.60 21.33
C ASN A 114 15.25 -12.79 22.28
N GLU A 115 16.33 -13.54 22.48
CA GLU A 115 16.36 -14.72 23.34
C GLU A 115 15.95 -14.37 24.79
N ALA A 116 16.40 -13.24 25.31
CA ALA A 116 16.03 -12.76 26.63
C ALA A 116 14.51 -12.52 26.73
N VAL A 117 13.89 -11.98 25.68
CA VAL A 117 12.44 -11.72 25.59
C VAL A 117 11.68 -13.05 25.52
N GLU A 118 12.10 -13.96 24.66
CA GLU A 118 11.48 -15.28 24.52
C GLU A 118 11.58 -16.07 25.85
N ASN A 119 12.73 -16.09 26.47
CA ASN A 119 12.95 -16.76 27.77
C ASN A 119 12.09 -16.16 28.88
N TYR A 120 11.98 -14.83 28.94
CA TYR A 120 11.16 -14.17 29.94
C TYR A 120 9.68 -14.47 29.75
N TYR A 121 9.13 -14.27 28.56
CA TYR A 121 7.70 -14.37 28.31
C TYR A 121 7.20 -15.79 28.09
N SER A 122 8.03 -16.75 27.67
CA SER A 122 7.62 -18.15 27.49
C SER A 122 7.21 -18.82 28.81
N THR A 123 7.78 -18.40 29.92
CA THR A 123 7.50 -18.95 31.26
C THR A 123 6.33 -18.27 31.97
N ARG A 124 5.77 -17.21 31.41
CA ARG A 124 4.72 -16.42 32.04
C ARG A 124 3.33 -16.80 31.52
N LYS A 125 2.33 -16.61 32.37
CA LYS A 125 0.92 -16.95 32.08
C LYS A 125 0.21 -15.87 31.27
N GLU A 126 0.69 -14.63 31.37
CA GLU A 126 0.18 -13.49 30.63
C GLU A 126 0.29 -13.77 29.14
N ASP A 127 -0.71 -13.42 28.37
CA ASP A 127 -0.75 -13.63 26.93
C ASP A 127 -0.29 -12.38 26.12
N TYR A 128 0.34 -11.43 26.80
CA TYR A 128 0.93 -10.21 26.22
C TYR A 128 2.41 -10.04 26.60
N MET A 129 3.06 -9.21 25.82
CA MET A 129 4.42 -8.69 26.03
C MET A 129 4.35 -7.19 26.22
N ALA A 130 5.31 -6.61 26.93
CA ALA A 130 5.42 -5.17 27.12
C ALA A 130 6.59 -4.59 26.31
N VAL A 131 6.32 -3.48 25.64
CA VAL A 131 7.31 -2.74 24.85
C VAL A 131 7.30 -1.30 25.33
N ARG A 132 8.48 -0.79 25.74
CA ARG A 132 8.69 0.62 26.06
C ARG A 132 9.02 1.38 24.80
N ILE A 133 8.38 2.53 24.61
CA ILE A 133 8.66 3.46 23.50
C ILE A 133 8.98 4.80 24.10
N GLU A 134 9.99 5.49 23.56
CA GLU A 134 10.38 6.82 23.97
C GLU A 134 10.31 7.78 22.79
N LEU A 135 9.50 8.83 22.94
CA LEU A 135 9.35 9.90 21.96
C LEU A 135 10.53 10.88 22.01
N TYR A 136 10.75 11.62 20.94
CA TYR A 136 11.53 12.83 20.99
C TYR A 136 10.82 13.87 21.87
N ASP A 137 11.55 14.64 22.64
CA ASP A 137 11.04 15.67 23.54
C ASP A 137 10.75 17.01 22.84
N ASN A 138 11.18 17.17 21.61
CA ASN A 138 11.10 18.38 20.78
C ASN A 138 10.18 18.22 19.57
N VAL A 139 9.21 17.32 19.61
CA VAL A 139 8.20 17.19 18.56
C VAL A 139 7.03 18.12 18.87
N TYR A 140 6.68 18.96 17.90
CA TYR A 140 5.58 19.91 18.01
C TYR A 140 4.62 19.75 16.83
N TRP A 141 3.36 19.98 17.11
CA TRP A 141 2.35 20.15 16.09
C TRP A 141 2.57 21.45 15.30
N SER A 142 1.99 21.55 14.11
CA SER A 142 2.15 22.74 13.26
C SER A 142 1.53 24.02 13.84
N ASP A 143 0.62 23.90 14.80
CA ASP A 143 0.03 25.00 15.55
C ASP A 143 0.86 25.42 16.79
N GLY A 144 1.93 24.68 17.09
CA GLY A 144 2.89 24.97 18.16
C GLY A 144 2.65 24.22 19.46
N GLU A 145 1.61 23.39 19.57
CA GLU A 145 1.41 22.51 20.72
C GLU A 145 2.43 21.37 20.71
N LYS A 146 2.83 20.89 21.91
CA LYS A 146 3.78 19.78 22.02
C LYS A 146 3.07 18.45 21.80
N LEU A 147 3.68 17.57 21.00
CA LEU A 147 3.21 16.19 20.86
C LEU A 147 3.60 15.38 22.11
N THR A 148 2.65 14.64 22.65
CA THR A 148 2.81 13.85 23.87
C THR A 148 2.38 12.39 23.67
N VAL A 149 2.50 11.58 24.71
CA VAL A 149 2.05 10.18 24.69
C VAL A 149 0.53 10.08 24.59
N GLU A 150 -0.21 11.08 25.03
CA GLU A 150 -1.67 11.15 24.93
C GLU A 150 -2.12 11.20 23.47
N ASP A 151 -1.43 11.96 22.62
CA ASP A 151 -1.70 12.00 21.18
C ASP A 151 -1.51 10.63 20.53
N VAL A 152 -0.46 9.90 20.93
CA VAL A 152 -0.22 8.53 20.45
C VAL A 152 -1.33 7.60 20.92
N TYR A 153 -1.65 7.64 22.22
CA TYR A 153 -2.74 6.85 22.78
C TYR A 153 -4.05 7.12 22.04
N TYR A 154 -4.42 8.38 21.90
CA TYR A 154 -5.63 8.80 21.20
C TYR A 154 -5.66 8.28 19.75
N SER A 155 -4.55 8.36 19.05
CA SER A 155 -4.45 7.91 17.65
C SER A 155 -4.69 6.41 17.50
N PHE A 156 -4.12 5.61 18.40
CA PHE A 156 -4.33 4.16 18.41
C PHE A 156 -5.74 3.78 18.88
N ASP A 157 -6.28 4.50 19.87
CA ASP A 157 -7.66 4.33 20.34
C ASP A 157 -8.65 4.60 19.21
N LEU A 158 -8.52 5.73 18.54
CA LEU A 158 -9.35 6.10 17.39
C LEU A 158 -9.20 5.10 16.22
N ALA A 159 -8.00 4.57 15.98
CA ALA A 159 -7.77 3.56 14.96
C ALA A 159 -8.45 2.22 15.27
N THR A 160 -8.76 1.92 16.53
CA THR A 160 -9.52 0.74 16.94
C THR A 160 -11.02 0.94 16.92
N ASP A 161 -11.52 2.18 16.83
CA ASP A 161 -12.95 2.45 16.75
C ASP A 161 -13.53 1.90 15.44
N TYR A 162 -14.35 0.85 15.56
CA TYR A 162 -14.93 0.15 14.42
C TYR A 162 -15.81 1.06 13.55
N ALA A 163 -16.51 2.01 14.15
CA ALA A 163 -17.38 2.93 13.41
C ALA A 163 -16.58 3.94 12.57
N LEU A 164 -15.42 4.35 13.04
CA LEU A 164 -14.55 5.33 12.40
C LEU A 164 -13.53 4.68 11.48
N SER A 165 -12.98 3.55 11.87
CA SER A 165 -11.88 2.87 11.19
C SER A 165 -12.33 1.76 10.22
N ASN A 166 -13.62 1.55 10.02
CA ASN A 166 -14.20 0.45 9.23
C ASN A 166 -13.61 0.31 7.81
N HIS A 167 -12.95 1.30 7.31
CA HIS A 167 -12.26 1.30 6.02
C HIS A 167 -10.73 1.32 6.15
N ALA A 168 -10.20 1.39 7.35
CA ALA A 168 -8.82 1.81 7.50
C ALA A 168 -7.84 0.68 7.54
N GLY A 169 -7.93 -0.52 7.32
CA GLY A 169 -6.80 -1.48 7.45
C GLY A 169 -6.04 -1.40 8.80
N ALA A 170 -6.14 -0.25 9.47
CA ALA A 170 -5.64 -0.03 10.82
C ALA A 170 -6.19 -1.06 11.80
N LEU A 171 -7.47 -1.44 11.65
CA LEU A 171 -8.09 -2.51 12.47
C LEU A 171 -7.35 -3.85 12.39
N ALA A 172 -6.80 -4.21 11.23
CA ALA A 172 -6.05 -5.44 11.09
C ALA A 172 -4.77 -5.44 11.94
N TRP A 173 -4.15 -4.27 12.10
CA TRP A 173 -2.93 -4.07 12.86
C TRP A 173 -3.20 -3.92 14.36
N THR A 174 -4.21 -3.13 14.72
CA THR A 174 -4.58 -2.91 16.12
C THR A 174 -5.28 -4.12 16.74
N ALA A 175 -5.80 -5.04 15.94
CA ALA A 175 -6.35 -6.30 16.43
C ALA A 175 -5.32 -7.18 17.16
N ASP A 176 -4.04 -6.94 16.96
CA ASP A 176 -2.97 -7.64 17.67
C ASP A 176 -2.58 -6.97 19.01
N LEU A 177 -3.11 -5.78 19.30
CA LEU A 177 -3.11 -5.25 20.66
C LEU A 177 -4.04 -6.08 21.54
N LYS A 178 -3.72 -6.17 22.82
CA LYS A 178 -4.50 -6.99 23.75
C LYS A 178 -5.88 -6.38 24.01
N HIS A 179 -6.94 -7.12 23.70
CA HIS A 179 -8.33 -6.74 23.97
C HIS A 179 -9.00 -7.73 24.92
N GLU A 180 -9.93 -7.28 25.73
CA GLU A 180 -10.86 -8.15 26.43
C GLU A 180 -11.96 -8.68 25.49
N SER A 181 -12.69 -9.70 25.97
CA SER A 181 -13.71 -10.41 25.18
C SER A 181 -14.89 -9.55 24.71
N ASP A 182 -15.08 -8.37 25.28
CA ASP A 182 -16.06 -7.39 24.84
C ASP A 182 -15.58 -6.51 23.67
N GLY A 183 -14.36 -6.77 23.20
CA GLY A 183 -13.81 -6.25 21.97
C GLY A 183 -13.17 -4.87 22.04
N ARG A 184 -13.13 -4.22 23.21
CA ARG A 184 -12.60 -2.84 23.30
C ARG A 184 -11.83 -2.47 24.55
N LYS A 185 -11.60 -3.40 25.45
CA LYS A 185 -10.85 -3.14 26.67
C LYS A 185 -9.54 -3.87 26.67
N LEU A 186 -8.50 -3.16 26.99
CA LEU A 186 -7.20 -3.72 27.27
C LEU A 186 -7.14 -4.20 28.70
N VAL A 187 -6.63 -5.40 28.88
CA VAL A 187 -6.34 -5.91 30.20
C VAL A 187 -4.99 -5.37 30.63
N THR A 188 -5.03 -4.40 31.51
CA THR A 188 -3.84 -3.94 32.19
C THR A 188 -3.77 -4.62 33.55
N GLN A 189 -2.71 -5.38 33.80
CA GLN A 189 -2.48 -6.01 35.09
C GLN A 189 -1.06 -5.72 35.58
N GLY A 190 -0.87 -5.82 36.87
CA GLY A 190 0.42 -5.64 37.50
C GLY A 190 0.79 -4.16 37.67
N MET A 191 2.06 -3.85 37.42
CA MET A 191 2.66 -2.54 37.67
C MET A 191 1.98 -1.40 36.90
N PHE A 192 1.55 -1.64 35.67
CA PHE A 192 0.92 -0.59 34.84
C PHE A 192 -0.39 -0.12 35.46
N THR A 193 -1.24 -1.04 35.90
CA THR A 193 -2.49 -0.72 36.60
C THR A 193 -2.25 -0.01 37.93
N ALA A 194 -1.18 -0.39 38.64
CA ALA A 194 -0.84 0.26 39.92
C ALA A 194 -0.40 1.72 39.75
N LYS A 195 0.31 2.03 38.65
CA LYS A 195 0.73 3.42 38.34
C LYS A 195 -0.42 4.26 37.75
N HIS A 196 -1.31 3.65 36.98
CA HIS A 196 -2.38 4.32 36.24
C HIS A 196 -3.70 3.59 36.42
N PRO A 197 -4.31 3.62 37.60
CA PRO A 197 -5.53 2.86 37.91
C PRO A 197 -6.76 3.33 37.13
N ASP A 198 -6.78 4.57 36.67
CA ASP A 198 -7.79 5.19 35.83
C ASP A 198 -7.77 4.66 34.38
N LEU A 199 -6.65 4.09 33.93
CA LEU A 199 -6.50 3.49 32.61
C LEU A 199 -6.83 1.99 32.62
N SER A 200 -7.23 1.42 33.76
CA SER A 200 -7.63 0.03 33.85
C SER A 200 -8.81 -0.26 32.91
N GLY A 201 -8.64 -1.19 32.00
CA GLY A 201 -9.64 -1.57 31.02
C GLY A 201 -9.64 -0.74 29.74
N THR A 202 -8.63 0.09 29.52
CA THR A 202 -8.36 0.76 28.23
C THR A 202 -7.39 -0.05 27.38
N TYR A 203 -6.98 0.48 26.23
CA TYR A 203 -6.11 -0.20 25.28
C TYR A 203 -4.70 -0.47 25.81
N GLY A 204 -3.91 -1.33 25.17
CA GLY A 204 -2.56 -1.74 25.56
C GLY A 204 -1.48 -0.67 25.41
N ILE A 205 -1.84 0.59 25.56
CA ILE A 205 -0.91 1.70 25.57
C ILE A 205 -1.08 2.42 26.89
N LEU A 206 0.00 2.56 27.63
CA LEU A 206 0.01 3.18 28.94
C LEU A 206 1.08 4.26 28.98
N PRO A 207 0.79 5.43 29.56
CA PRO A 207 1.82 6.44 29.80
C PRO A 207 2.87 5.91 30.79
N GLY A 208 4.11 6.33 30.60
CA GLY A 208 5.24 6.01 31.47
C GLY A 208 5.43 7.04 32.60
N GLU A 209 6.70 7.18 33.02
CA GLU A 209 7.10 8.10 34.09
C GLU A 209 7.21 9.56 33.62
N GLU A 210 7.41 9.76 32.31
CA GLU A 210 7.60 11.04 31.64
C GLU A 210 6.61 11.18 30.49
N ASP A 211 6.28 12.39 30.09
CA ASP A 211 5.35 12.71 28.98
C ASP A 211 5.83 12.21 27.60
N THR A 212 7.06 11.71 27.53
CA THR A 212 7.67 11.15 26.32
C THR A 212 7.80 9.65 26.36
N VAL A 213 7.44 8.99 27.47
CA VAL A 213 7.59 7.52 27.64
C VAL A 213 6.23 6.86 27.71
N MET A 214 6.06 5.79 26.96
CA MET A 214 4.87 4.94 26.97
C MET A 214 5.21 3.47 26.90
N TYR A 215 4.24 2.64 27.26
CA TYR A 215 4.34 1.19 27.17
C TYR A 215 3.22 0.61 26.31
N PHE A 216 3.60 -0.23 25.35
CA PHE A 216 2.65 -1.02 24.56
C PHE A 216 2.55 -2.42 25.13
N LEU A 217 1.33 -2.88 25.40
CA LEU A 217 1.02 -4.26 25.74
C LEU A 217 0.56 -4.98 24.47
N VAL A 218 1.39 -5.83 23.94
CA VAL A 218 1.19 -6.49 22.66
C VAL A 218 0.95 -7.98 22.86
N ASN A 219 0.01 -8.55 22.12
CA ASN A 219 -0.29 -9.97 22.20
C ASN A 219 0.97 -10.81 21.88
N LYS A 220 1.27 -11.84 22.69
CA LYS A 220 2.39 -12.78 22.47
C LYS A 220 2.34 -13.50 21.12
N SER A 221 1.17 -13.57 20.47
CA SER A 221 1.03 -14.13 19.14
C SER A 221 1.53 -13.22 18.03
N PHE A 222 2.04 -12.01 18.37
CA PHE A 222 2.46 -11.00 17.42
C PHE A 222 3.94 -10.66 17.62
N GLY A 223 4.83 -11.36 16.89
CA GLY A 223 6.28 -11.16 16.97
C GLY A 223 6.80 -9.93 16.23
N ALA A 224 6.03 -9.40 15.26
CA ALA A 224 6.43 -8.25 14.46
C ALA A 224 5.85 -6.93 15.00
N VAL A 225 6.07 -6.65 16.27
CA VAL A 225 5.54 -5.47 16.96
C VAL A 225 5.90 -4.15 16.26
N THR A 226 7.05 -4.10 15.62
CA THR A 226 7.52 -2.93 14.87
C THR A 226 6.59 -2.53 13.72
N THR A 227 5.78 -3.47 13.20
CA THR A 227 4.77 -3.18 12.18
C THR A 227 3.71 -2.18 12.66
N LEU A 228 3.40 -2.17 13.96
CA LEU A 228 2.49 -1.18 14.53
C LEU A 228 3.06 0.24 14.49
N PHE A 229 4.39 0.35 14.50
CA PHE A 229 5.08 1.63 14.67
C PHE A 229 5.08 2.51 13.42
N ASN A 230 4.93 1.93 12.24
CA ASN A 230 4.92 2.66 10.96
C ASN A 230 3.56 2.67 10.26
N THR A 231 2.51 2.16 10.91
CA THR A 231 1.19 2.00 10.28
C THR A 231 0.21 3.07 10.69
N ILE A 232 0.27 3.48 11.97
CA ILE A 232 -0.67 4.46 12.54
C ILE A 232 -0.04 5.85 12.48
N LEU A 233 -0.63 6.73 11.69
CA LEU A 233 -0.30 8.15 11.69
C LEU A 233 -0.81 8.78 12.98
N ILE A 234 0.07 9.51 13.67
CA ILE A 234 -0.28 10.16 14.95
C ILE A 234 -1.06 11.43 14.66
N LEU A 235 -2.17 11.61 15.36
CA LEU A 235 -3.09 12.73 15.23
C LEU A 235 -3.08 13.60 16.50
N PRO A 236 -3.28 14.91 16.39
CA PRO A 236 -3.40 15.78 17.54
C PRO A 236 -4.74 15.55 18.27
N GLU A 237 -4.67 15.05 19.51
CA GLU A 237 -5.84 14.80 20.34
C GLU A 237 -6.66 16.08 20.55
N HIS A 238 -5.99 17.20 20.88
CA HIS A 238 -6.62 18.50 21.14
C HIS A 238 -7.46 19.04 19.98
N ILE A 239 -7.17 18.62 18.76
CA ILE A 239 -7.95 18.96 17.55
C ILE A 239 -9.06 17.95 17.31
N TRP A 240 -8.74 16.63 17.36
CA TRP A 240 -9.66 15.60 16.89
C TRP A 240 -10.62 15.10 17.96
N GLU A 241 -10.22 15.06 19.23
CA GLU A 241 -11.10 14.58 20.30
C GLU A 241 -12.41 15.40 20.39
N PRO A 242 -12.38 16.74 20.43
CA PRO A 242 -13.61 17.53 20.44
C PRO A 242 -14.51 17.30 19.22
N ILE A 243 -13.92 17.09 18.05
CA ILE A 243 -14.66 16.82 16.80
C ILE A 243 -15.33 15.44 16.87
N VAL A 244 -14.56 14.40 17.23
CA VAL A 244 -15.06 13.03 17.31
C VAL A 244 -16.13 12.90 18.38
N SER A 245 -15.90 13.44 19.59
CA SER A 245 -16.85 13.37 20.71
C SER A 245 -18.16 14.09 20.43
N SER A 246 -18.12 15.27 19.79
CA SER A 246 -19.32 16.05 19.52
C SER A 246 -20.12 15.55 18.31
N GLU A 247 -19.44 15.16 17.23
CA GLU A 247 -20.07 14.91 15.92
C GLU A 247 -20.40 13.44 15.71
N CYS A 248 -19.51 12.52 16.13
CA CYS A 248 -19.72 11.10 15.93
C CYS A 248 -20.75 10.52 16.89
N GLN A 249 -20.88 11.06 18.10
CA GLN A 249 -21.91 10.67 19.05
C GLN A 249 -23.31 11.18 18.65
N LEU A 250 -23.40 12.33 18.00
CA LEU A 250 -24.65 12.92 17.56
C LEU A 250 -25.20 12.28 16.30
N ASN A 251 -24.38 11.65 15.49
CA ASN A 251 -24.77 11.07 14.20
C ASN A 251 -24.34 9.62 14.04
N SER A 252 -24.83 8.76 14.93
CA SER A 252 -24.52 7.31 14.96
C SER A 252 -24.80 6.54 13.66
N LYS A 253 -25.51 7.16 12.70
CA LYS A 253 -25.84 6.52 11.41
C LYS A 253 -24.78 6.70 10.33
N ASN A 254 -23.98 7.77 10.37
CA ASN A 254 -22.89 8.02 9.44
C ASN A 254 -21.82 8.91 10.06
N PRO A 255 -21.11 8.44 11.11
CA PRO A 255 -20.09 9.24 11.80
C PRO A 255 -18.94 9.63 10.87
N GLN A 256 -18.58 8.77 9.91
CA GLN A 256 -17.52 9.04 8.93
C GLN A 256 -17.87 10.19 7.99
N GLY A 257 -19.12 10.28 7.55
CA GLY A 257 -19.56 11.33 6.63
C GLY A 257 -19.51 12.73 7.24
N GLU A 258 -19.68 12.85 8.55
CA GLU A 258 -19.57 14.14 9.23
C GLU A 258 -18.11 14.56 9.42
N LEU A 259 -17.22 13.64 9.77
CA LEU A 259 -15.78 13.90 9.85
C LEU A 259 -15.18 14.31 8.51
N LEU A 260 -15.60 13.69 7.40
CA LEU A 260 -15.16 14.05 6.06
C LEU A 260 -15.53 15.49 5.66
N LYS A 261 -16.65 16.01 6.17
CA LYS A 261 -17.15 17.34 5.81
C LYS A 261 -16.46 18.49 6.54
N ARG A 262 -15.80 18.24 7.67
CA ARG A 262 -15.39 19.31 8.59
C ARG A 262 -13.91 19.61 8.64
N TYR A 263 -13.07 18.76 8.08
CA TYR A 263 -11.64 18.94 8.26
C TYR A 263 -11.01 19.71 7.10
N GLU A 264 -10.92 21.01 7.26
CA GLU A 264 -10.40 21.92 6.23
C GLU A 264 -8.92 22.31 6.40
N ASN A 265 -8.32 22.12 7.59
CA ASN A 265 -6.95 22.55 7.87
C ASN A 265 -6.23 21.55 8.79
N PRO A 266 -5.51 20.57 8.24
CA PRO A 266 -4.85 19.55 9.03
C PRO A 266 -3.69 20.12 9.87
N VAL A 267 -3.76 19.92 11.19
CA VAL A 267 -2.66 20.17 12.11
C VAL A 267 -1.86 18.88 12.24
N GLY A 268 -0.60 18.89 11.82
CA GLY A 268 0.25 17.71 11.79
C GLY A 268 1.62 17.94 12.40
N SER A 269 2.32 16.87 12.73
CA SER A 269 3.71 16.86 13.20
C SER A 269 4.73 16.58 12.09
N GLY A 270 4.25 16.36 10.87
CA GLY A 270 5.07 16.03 9.71
C GLY A 270 5.89 17.21 9.19
N ALA A 271 6.69 16.91 8.16
CA ALA A 271 7.59 17.90 7.57
C ALA A 271 6.88 19.00 6.77
N TRP A 272 5.60 18.79 6.44
CA TRP A 272 4.84 19.67 5.56
C TRP A 272 3.53 20.10 6.20
N ILE A 273 3.13 21.34 5.89
CA ILE A 273 1.87 21.96 6.32
C ILE A 273 1.04 22.26 5.08
N LEU A 274 -0.26 21.96 5.12
CA LEU A 274 -1.18 22.36 4.07
C LEU A 274 -1.37 23.88 4.08
N GLU A 275 -1.04 24.54 2.96
CA GLU A 275 -1.29 25.97 2.77
C GLU A 275 -2.72 26.17 2.25
N LYS A 276 -3.64 26.47 3.17
CA LYS A 276 -5.06 26.51 2.87
C LYS A 276 -5.43 27.56 1.82
N ASP A 277 -4.86 28.74 1.90
CA ASP A 277 -5.20 29.87 1.03
C ASP A 277 -4.74 29.63 -0.43
N GLU A 278 -3.75 28.79 -0.62
CA GLU A 278 -3.24 28.39 -1.92
C GLU A 278 -3.75 27.01 -2.38
N THR A 279 -4.60 26.34 -1.59
CA THR A 279 -5.16 25.01 -1.90
C THR A 279 -6.59 25.14 -2.39
N ASN A 280 -6.93 24.44 -3.48
CA ASN A 280 -8.26 24.43 -4.08
C ASN A 280 -8.54 23.09 -4.79
N THR A 281 -9.62 22.98 -5.54
CA THR A 281 -10.02 21.77 -6.26
C THR A 281 -9.07 21.32 -7.37
N GLN A 282 -8.07 22.12 -7.73
CA GLN A 282 -7.10 21.82 -8.80
C GLN A 282 -5.64 21.83 -8.32
N VAL A 283 -5.37 22.40 -7.15
CA VAL A 283 -4.01 22.51 -6.61
C VAL A 283 -4.04 22.23 -5.11
N ILE A 284 -3.17 21.32 -4.65
CA ILE A 284 -2.80 21.19 -3.23
C ILE A 284 -1.45 21.87 -3.06
N THR A 285 -1.35 22.76 -2.07
CA THR A 285 -0.09 23.43 -1.75
C THR A 285 0.37 23.04 -0.36
N LEU A 286 1.62 22.60 -0.28
CA LEU A 286 2.30 22.24 0.96
C LEU A 286 3.51 23.13 1.14
N VAL A 287 3.74 23.60 2.36
CA VAL A 287 4.93 24.38 2.76
C VAL A 287 5.69 23.63 3.84
N GLN A 288 7.00 23.87 3.97
CA GLN A 288 7.78 23.25 5.03
C GLN A 288 7.24 23.63 6.41
N ASN A 289 7.21 22.65 7.31
CA ASN A 289 6.89 22.88 8.72
C ASN A 289 8.13 23.45 9.42
N PRO A 290 8.12 24.72 9.88
CA PRO A 290 9.26 25.32 10.56
C PRO A 290 9.58 24.62 11.88
N ASN A 291 8.58 23.99 12.50
CA ASN A 291 8.70 23.26 13.76
C ASN A 291 9.14 21.80 13.59
N TYR A 292 9.40 21.34 12.34
CA TYR A 292 9.80 19.97 12.12
C TYR A 292 11.11 19.65 12.83
N HIS A 293 11.07 18.66 13.72
CA HIS A 293 12.15 18.38 14.66
C HIS A 293 13.39 17.72 14.01
N LEU A 294 13.21 16.94 12.93
CA LEU A 294 14.33 16.32 12.24
C LEU A 294 15.04 17.33 11.35
N LYS A 295 16.37 17.34 11.44
CA LYS A 295 17.25 18.22 10.67
C LYS A 295 18.28 17.39 9.92
N ALA A 296 18.90 17.97 8.89
CA ALA A 296 20.08 17.39 8.25
C ALA A 296 21.27 17.36 9.22
N GLN A 297 22.29 16.56 8.91
CA GLN A 297 23.47 16.39 9.78
C GLN A 297 24.20 17.72 10.10
N ASP A 298 24.11 18.69 9.20
CA ASP A 298 24.68 20.03 9.37
C ASP A 298 23.76 21.00 10.14
N GLY A 299 22.60 20.52 10.60
CA GLY A 299 21.58 21.32 11.30
C GLY A 299 20.65 22.12 10.39
N SER A 300 20.82 22.07 9.07
CA SER A 300 19.91 22.72 8.11
C SER A 300 18.57 21.98 7.99
N ALA A 301 17.62 22.57 7.25
CA ALA A 301 16.37 21.91 6.93
C ALA A 301 16.63 20.58 6.21
N LEU A 302 15.90 19.52 6.61
CA LEU A 302 16.05 18.17 6.06
C LEU A 302 15.69 18.13 4.57
N TYR A 303 14.65 18.86 4.19
CA TYR A 303 14.15 18.94 2.82
C TYR A 303 14.68 20.17 2.10
N LYS A 304 14.90 20.04 0.79
CA LYS A 304 15.61 21.05 -0.01
C LYS A 304 14.70 22.00 -0.77
N VAL A 305 13.39 21.74 -0.77
CA VAL A 305 12.38 22.62 -1.39
C VAL A 305 11.50 23.24 -0.31
N ASP A 306 11.13 24.51 -0.47
CA ASP A 306 10.34 25.23 0.53
C ASP A 306 8.85 24.99 0.38
N LYS A 307 8.41 24.71 -0.86
CA LYS A 307 6.99 24.57 -1.21
C LYS A 307 6.81 23.46 -2.25
N ILE A 308 5.73 22.71 -2.12
CA ILE A 308 5.29 21.71 -3.08
C ILE A 308 3.88 22.08 -3.56
N LYS A 309 3.69 22.13 -4.89
CA LYS A 309 2.36 22.30 -5.50
C LYS A 309 2.00 21.05 -6.30
N ILE A 310 0.94 20.36 -5.86
CA ILE A 310 0.40 19.18 -6.53
C ILE A 310 -0.76 19.65 -7.43
N LEU A 311 -0.63 19.45 -8.74
CA LEU A 311 -1.61 19.88 -9.72
C LEU A 311 -2.43 18.68 -10.20
N LEU A 312 -3.76 18.82 -10.21
CA LEU A 312 -4.68 17.79 -10.69
C LEU A 312 -4.76 17.81 -12.22
N TYR A 313 -4.57 16.64 -12.81
CA TYR A 313 -4.84 16.35 -14.21
C TYR A 313 -5.88 15.27 -14.35
N LEU A 314 -6.83 15.42 -15.26
CA LEU A 314 -7.92 14.45 -15.44
C LEU A 314 -7.53 13.26 -16.33
N ASP A 315 -6.40 13.36 -17.03
CA ASP A 315 -5.87 12.29 -17.88
C ASP A 315 -4.35 12.38 -18.03
N SER A 316 -3.74 11.24 -18.31
CA SER A 316 -2.28 11.08 -18.41
C SER A 316 -1.69 11.85 -19.60
N ASN A 317 -2.42 12.01 -20.73
CA ASN A 317 -1.89 12.73 -21.89
C ASN A 317 -1.67 14.21 -21.56
N THR A 318 -2.65 14.82 -20.89
CA THR A 318 -2.55 16.22 -20.45
C THR A 318 -1.44 16.41 -19.43
N ALA A 319 -1.26 15.46 -18.48
CA ALA A 319 -0.19 15.50 -17.50
C ALA A 319 1.20 15.35 -18.15
N ILE A 320 1.36 14.42 -19.08
CA ILE A 320 2.60 14.23 -19.86
C ILE A 320 2.91 15.48 -20.70
N PHE A 321 1.89 16.08 -21.32
CA PHE A 321 2.08 17.32 -22.05
C PHE A 321 2.55 18.45 -21.12
N ALA A 322 1.97 18.56 -19.93
CA ALA A 322 2.37 19.54 -18.92
C ALA A 322 3.83 19.35 -18.46
N LEU A 323 4.25 18.09 -18.23
CA LEU A 323 5.64 17.76 -17.92
C LEU A 323 6.57 18.21 -19.07
N ARG A 324 6.28 17.81 -20.30
CA ARG A 324 7.09 18.16 -21.49
C ARG A 324 7.21 19.67 -21.70
N LYS A 325 6.18 20.42 -21.35
CA LYS A 325 6.15 21.88 -21.42
C LYS A 325 6.76 22.59 -20.22
N GLY A 326 7.13 21.85 -19.16
CA GLY A 326 7.69 22.41 -17.93
C GLY A 326 6.67 23.08 -17.02
N TYR A 327 5.38 22.69 -17.11
CA TYR A 327 4.36 23.14 -16.15
C TYR A 327 4.45 22.39 -14.83
N ILE A 328 4.98 21.19 -14.84
CA ILE A 328 5.30 20.37 -13.68
C ILE A 328 6.73 19.85 -13.78
N ASP A 329 7.34 19.60 -12.65
CA ASP A 329 8.70 19.08 -12.52
C ASP A 329 8.69 17.55 -12.39
N ILE A 330 7.68 16.99 -11.72
CA ILE A 330 7.48 15.55 -11.51
C ILE A 330 6.06 15.18 -11.90
N LEU A 331 5.87 13.99 -12.45
CA LEU A 331 4.56 13.37 -12.56
C LEU A 331 4.46 12.26 -11.51
N ASP A 332 3.68 12.53 -10.44
CA ASP A 332 3.37 11.59 -9.34
C ASP A 332 2.16 10.73 -9.70
N SER A 333 2.32 9.93 -10.73
CA SER A 333 1.34 8.90 -11.11
C SER A 333 2.07 7.87 -11.93
N ALA A 334 1.69 6.62 -11.80
CA ALA A 334 2.25 5.56 -12.62
C ALA A 334 2.06 5.90 -14.10
N VAL A 335 3.15 6.13 -14.80
CA VAL A 335 3.17 6.39 -16.23
C VAL A 335 3.00 5.06 -16.94
N SER A 336 2.14 4.97 -17.96
CA SER A 336 2.03 3.74 -18.72
C SER A 336 3.26 3.55 -19.63
N SER A 337 3.57 2.29 -19.93
CA SER A 337 4.70 1.89 -20.78
C SER A 337 4.72 2.58 -22.16
N ASN A 338 3.55 2.88 -22.71
CA ASN A 338 3.39 3.57 -23.99
C ASN A 338 4.13 4.92 -24.06
N TYR A 339 4.36 5.57 -22.91
CA TYR A 339 5.08 6.84 -22.85
C TYR A 339 6.59 6.70 -22.70
N LEU A 340 7.10 5.52 -22.30
CA LEU A 340 8.54 5.32 -22.08
C LEU A 340 9.36 5.65 -23.33
N ASN A 341 8.97 5.09 -24.47
CA ASN A 341 9.65 5.31 -25.73
C ASN A 341 9.57 6.76 -26.22
N LEU A 342 8.47 7.45 -25.88
CA LEU A 342 8.27 8.86 -26.23
C LEU A 342 9.17 9.78 -25.39
N LEU A 343 9.34 9.48 -24.11
CA LEU A 343 9.98 10.37 -23.13
C LEU A 343 11.47 10.08 -22.94
N SER A 344 11.91 8.83 -23.12
CA SER A 344 13.30 8.41 -22.91
C SER A 344 14.31 9.08 -23.85
N GLY A 345 13.86 9.64 -24.98
CA GLY A 345 14.71 10.36 -25.93
C GLY A 345 14.65 11.88 -25.78
N GLU A 346 13.84 12.41 -24.87
CA GLU A 346 13.70 13.85 -24.70
C GLU A 346 14.80 14.43 -23.79
N LYS A 347 15.37 15.55 -24.25
CA LYS A 347 16.30 16.33 -23.44
C LYS A 347 15.59 16.85 -22.19
N ASP A 348 16.28 16.90 -21.08
CA ASP A 348 15.78 17.42 -19.81
C ASP A 348 14.61 16.59 -19.19
N ILE A 349 14.42 15.32 -19.62
CA ILE A 349 13.48 14.37 -19.01
C ILE A 349 14.26 13.21 -18.41
N PHE A 350 14.02 12.95 -17.12
CA PHE A 350 14.45 11.76 -16.41
C PHE A 350 13.28 10.76 -16.40
N VAL A 351 13.55 9.53 -16.84
CA VAL A 351 12.58 8.43 -16.82
C VAL A 351 13.08 7.39 -15.82
N SER A 352 12.26 7.10 -14.82
CA SER A 352 12.47 6.01 -13.89
C SER A 352 11.62 4.80 -14.29
N ASN A 353 12.23 3.63 -14.24
CA ASN A 353 11.59 2.34 -14.42
C ASN A 353 11.99 1.44 -13.24
N ALA A 354 11.52 1.80 -12.05
CA ALA A 354 11.85 1.11 -10.82
C ALA A 354 11.13 -0.25 -10.73
N PRO A 355 11.76 -1.28 -10.18
CA PRO A 355 11.07 -2.52 -9.85
C PRO A 355 9.90 -2.26 -8.91
N GLY A 356 8.75 -2.91 -9.17
CA GLY A 356 7.61 -2.87 -8.25
C GLY A 356 7.65 -4.00 -7.25
N ASN A 357 7.08 -3.78 -6.07
CA ASN A 357 6.98 -4.79 -5.01
C ASN A 357 5.65 -5.56 -5.06
N GLY A 358 4.71 -5.11 -5.89
CA GLY A 358 3.40 -5.74 -6.04
C GLY A 358 3.41 -6.86 -7.07
N ILE A 359 2.89 -8.02 -6.68
CA ILE A 359 2.69 -9.17 -7.58
C ILE A 359 1.22 -9.26 -7.94
N SER A 360 0.92 -9.16 -9.22
CA SER A 360 -0.41 -9.42 -9.75
C SER A 360 -0.63 -10.93 -9.87
N CYS A 361 -1.72 -11.44 -9.28
CA CYS A 361 -2.01 -12.86 -9.19
C CYS A 361 -3.38 -13.18 -9.76
N LEU A 362 -3.50 -14.33 -10.42
CA LEU A 362 -4.77 -15.00 -10.66
C LEU A 362 -5.13 -15.80 -9.40
N VAL A 363 -6.26 -15.48 -8.78
CA VAL A 363 -6.73 -16.08 -7.54
C VAL A 363 -7.93 -16.97 -7.83
N PHE A 364 -7.89 -18.19 -7.32
CA PHE A 364 -8.97 -19.16 -7.45
C PHE A 364 -9.95 -19.07 -6.27
N ASN A 365 -11.23 -19.18 -6.56
CA ASN A 365 -12.24 -19.38 -5.53
C ASN A 365 -12.30 -20.86 -5.16
N VAL A 366 -11.75 -21.21 -4.01
CA VAL A 366 -11.74 -22.57 -3.47
C VAL A 366 -12.67 -22.73 -2.27
N ASN A 367 -13.68 -21.88 -2.13
CA ASN A 367 -14.62 -21.90 -1.01
C ASN A 367 -15.39 -23.23 -0.94
N PRO A 368 -15.18 -24.07 0.09
CA PRO A 368 -15.86 -25.37 0.20
C PRO A 368 -17.34 -25.24 0.62
N SER A 369 -17.74 -24.07 1.15
CA SER A 369 -19.03 -23.89 1.81
C SER A 369 -20.15 -23.46 0.89
N LYS A 370 -19.87 -23.07 -0.36
CA LYS A 370 -20.89 -22.66 -1.33
C LYS A 370 -20.98 -23.65 -2.48
N PRO A 371 -22.06 -24.45 -2.56
CA PRO A 371 -22.39 -25.13 -3.79
C PRO A 371 -22.70 -24.05 -4.83
N TYR A 372 -22.03 -24.12 -5.96
CA TYR A 372 -22.21 -23.19 -7.06
C TYR A 372 -23.28 -23.69 -8.02
N ASP A 373 -24.00 -22.77 -8.66
CA ASP A 373 -25.03 -23.07 -9.65
C ASP A 373 -24.45 -23.80 -10.90
N SER A 374 -23.16 -23.64 -11.18
CA SER A 374 -22.44 -24.45 -12.16
C SER A 374 -21.46 -25.39 -11.45
N GLY A 375 -21.55 -26.70 -11.67
CA GLY A 375 -20.62 -27.68 -11.09
C GLY A 375 -19.15 -27.48 -11.45
N MET A 376 -18.82 -26.50 -12.31
CA MET A 376 -17.49 -26.19 -12.82
C MET A 376 -16.57 -25.61 -11.76
N LYS A 377 -17.07 -24.73 -10.88
CA LYS A 377 -16.25 -24.10 -9.82
C LYS A 377 -15.64 -25.11 -8.85
N MET A 378 -16.31 -26.24 -8.62
CA MET A 378 -15.76 -27.30 -7.78
C MET A 378 -14.45 -27.88 -8.32
N LEU A 379 -14.22 -27.79 -9.63
CA LEU A 379 -12.98 -28.25 -10.25
C LEU A 379 -11.77 -27.46 -9.76
N LEU A 380 -11.95 -26.19 -9.35
CA LEU A 380 -10.87 -25.36 -8.78
C LEU A 380 -10.47 -25.78 -7.37
N GLN A 381 -11.21 -26.66 -6.69
CA GLN A 381 -10.80 -27.29 -5.44
C GLN A 381 -9.76 -28.39 -5.65
N ASP A 382 -9.72 -28.99 -6.83
CA ASP A 382 -8.68 -29.96 -7.21
C ASP A 382 -7.35 -29.20 -7.45
N ILE A 383 -6.34 -29.56 -6.67
CA ILE A 383 -5.01 -28.95 -6.76
C ILE A 383 -4.38 -29.16 -8.14
N GLU A 384 -4.63 -30.29 -8.77
CA GLU A 384 -4.07 -30.62 -10.06
C GLU A 384 -4.69 -29.78 -11.19
N VAL A 385 -5.97 -29.42 -11.07
CA VAL A 385 -6.61 -28.47 -11.99
C VAL A 385 -5.97 -27.09 -11.83
N ARG A 386 -5.74 -26.63 -10.60
CA ARG A 386 -5.06 -25.37 -10.36
C ARG A 386 -3.61 -25.40 -10.86
N LYS A 387 -2.91 -26.53 -10.65
CA LYS A 387 -1.56 -26.76 -11.18
C LYS A 387 -1.54 -26.67 -12.69
N ALA A 388 -2.45 -27.34 -13.39
CA ALA A 388 -2.52 -27.32 -14.84
C ALA A 388 -2.77 -25.89 -15.38
N ILE A 389 -3.65 -25.11 -14.73
CA ILE A 389 -3.87 -23.70 -15.07
C ILE A 389 -2.60 -22.88 -14.84
N ALA A 390 -1.89 -23.09 -13.72
CA ALA A 390 -0.65 -22.40 -13.40
C ALA A 390 0.44 -22.67 -14.44
N LEU A 391 0.62 -23.93 -14.83
CA LEU A 391 1.60 -24.35 -15.84
C LEU A 391 1.34 -23.74 -17.23
N ALA A 392 0.10 -23.38 -17.55
CA ALA A 392 -0.26 -22.75 -18.82
C ALA A 392 0.05 -21.24 -18.87
N VAL A 393 0.34 -20.59 -17.76
CA VAL A 393 0.66 -19.16 -17.73
C VAL A 393 2.11 -18.92 -18.18
N HIS A 394 2.29 -18.12 -19.22
CA HIS A 394 3.60 -17.71 -19.74
C HIS A 394 3.85 -16.23 -19.40
N GLN A 395 4.55 -16.00 -18.29
CA GLN A 395 4.73 -14.64 -17.73
C GLN A 395 5.51 -13.71 -18.68
N GLU A 396 6.58 -14.21 -19.32
CA GLU A 396 7.40 -13.40 -20.22
C GLU A 396 6.60 -12.91 -21.43
N GLU A 397 5.76 -13.79 -22.02
CA GLU A 397 4.88 -13.43 -23.13
C GLU A 397 3.80 -12.43 -22.67
N LEU A 398 3.28 -12.60 -21.44
CA LEU A 398 2.32 -11.67 -20.84
C LEU A 398 2.95 -10.28 -20.66
N ILE A 399 4.13 -10.21 -20.07
CA ILE A 399 4.86 -8.96 -19.85
C ILE A 399 5.15 -8.26 -21.17
N ALA A 400 5.61 -9.01 -22.19
CA ALA A 400 5.90 -8.43 -23.50
C ALA A 400 4.67 -7.89 -24.23
N ASN A 401 3.54 -8.63 -24.16
CA ASN A 401 2.36 -8.34 -25.00
C ASN A 401 1.25 -7.55 -24.30
N VAL A 402 1.23 -7.51 -22.97
CA VAL A 402 0.20 -6.80 -22.18
C VAL A 402 0.80 -5.60 -21.46
N LEU A 403 2.06 -5.69 -21.04
CA LEU A 403 2.74 -4.62 -20.29
C LEU A 403 3.82 -3.89 -21.11
N ASP A 404 3.94 -4.17 -22.41
CA ASP A 404 4.98 -3.59 -23.28
C ASP A 404 6.40 -3.68 -22.66
N GLY A 405 6.68 -4.73 -21.92
CA GLY A 405 7.94 -4.94 -21.22
C GLY A 405 8.09 -4.22 -19.87
N ALA A 406 7.07 -3.48 -19.41
CA ALA A 406 7.13 -2.76 -18.13
C ALA A 406 6.76 -3.66 -16.93
N GLY A 407 7.49 -4.74 -16.75
CA GLY A 407 7.30 -5.68 -15.66
C GLY A 407 8.39 -6.73 -15.61
N LYS A 408 8.32 -7.56 -14.59
CA LYS A 408 9.20 -8.72 -14.37
C LYS A 408 8.37 -9.97 -14.10
N THR A 409 8.97 -11.14 -14.32
CA THR A 409 8.41 -12.39 -13.84
C THR A 409 8.29 -12.38 -12.33
N ALA A 410 7.25 -13.03 -11.82
CA ALA A 410 6.92 -13.02 -10.41
C ALA A 410 6.99 -14.43 -9.83
N SER A 411 7.48 -14.54 -8.60
CA SER A 411 7.59 -15.80 -7.86
C SER A 411 6.22 -16.32 -7.42
N ALA A 412 6.04 -17.63 -7.45
CA ALA A 412 4.87 -18.30 -6.88
C ALA A 412 4.84 -18.19 -5.34
N GLY A 413 5.95 -17.86 -4.70
CA GLY A 413 6.01 -17.51 -3.27
C GLY A 413 5.43 -16.14 -2.92
N LEU A 414 5.05 -15.34 -3.93
CA LEU A 414 4.42 -14.02 -3.80
C LEU A 414 5.29 -12.95 -3.14
N ILE A 415 6.60 -13.16 -3.10
CA ILE A 415 7.59 -12.15 -2.71
C ILE A 415 8.42 -11.81 -3.94
N SER A 416 8.68 -10.53 -4.13
CA SER A 416 9.47 -10.05 -5.26
C SER A 416 10.91 -10.56 -5.16
N ALA A 417 11.49 -11.00 -6.29
CA ALA A 417 12.90 -11.34 -6.37
C ALA A 417 13.85 -10.16 -6.11
N ASN A 418 13.32 -8.94 -6.03
CA ASN A 418 14.09 -7.76 -5.62
C ASN A 418 14.26 -7.68 -4.09
N ASP A 419 13.42 -8.35 -3.31
CA ASP A 419 13.57 -8.45 -1.86
C ASP A 419 14.57 -9.58 -1.55
N GLU A 420 15.87 -9.26 -1.62
CA GLU A 420 16.97 -10.22 -1.41
C GLU A 420 16.91 -10.90 -0.03
N LEU A 421 16.30 -10.25 0.96
CA LEU A 421 16.19 -10.77 2.31
C LEU A 421 15.10 -11.86 2.42
N LEU A 422 13.97 -11.66 1.76
CA LEU A 422 12.80 -12.54 1.92
C LEU A 422 12.57 -13.48 0.75
N TYR A 423 13.16 -13.24 -0.42
CA TYR A 423 12.92 -14.06 -1.60
C TYR A 423 13.46 -15.49 -1.43
N GLU A 424 12.61 -16.49 -1.72
CA GLU A 424 12.95 -17.92 -1.68
C GLU A 424 12.88 -18.54 -3.08
N PRO A 425 14.04 -18.82 -3.72
CA PRO A 425 14.07 -19.38 -5.08
C PRO A 425 13.37 -20.75 -5.23
N GLN A 426 13.29 -21.55 -4.15
CA GLN A 426 12.60 -22.85 -4.19
C GLN A 426 11.07 -22.71 -4.40
N ALA A 427 10.53 -21.52 -4.19
CA ALA A 427 9.13 -21.21 -4.50
C ALA A 427 8.87 -20.96 -5.99
N ASP A 428 9.89 -20.88 -6.84
CA ASP A 428 9.75 -20.65 -8.29
C ASP A 428 9.40 -21.92 -9.05
N ILE A 429 8.31 -22.54 -8.66
CA ILE A 429 7.83 -23.82 -9.22
C ILE A 429 7.26 -23.71 -10.64
N LEU A 430 7.12 -22.51 -11.19
CA LEU A 430 6.66 -22.25 -12.57
C LEU A 430 7.82 -21.94 -13.52
N SER A 431 9.06 -22.18 -13.10
CA SER A 431 10.25 -22.04 -13.93
C SER A 431 10.33 -23.13 -15.02
N GLY A 432 11.11 -22.88 -16.07
CA GLY A 432 11.34 -23.82 -17.16
C GLY A 432 10.55 -23.52 -18.44
N PRO A 433 10.85 -24.27 -19.54
CA PRO A 433 10.28 -24.03 -20.85
C PRO A 433 8.75 -24.17 -20.86
N VAL A 434 8.06 -23.21 -21.46
CA VAL A 434 6.59 -23.19 -21.47
C VAL A 434 5.99 -24.39 -22.23
N GLU A 435 6.70 -24.87 -23.23
CA GLU A 435 6.28 -26.04 -24.01
C GLU A 435 6.22 -27.31 -23.14
N GLU A 436 7.22 -27.51 -22.27
CA GLU A 436 7.25 -28.66 -21.33
C GLU A 436 6.14 -28.51 -20.28
N ARG A 437 5.92 -27.31 -19.76
CA ARG A 437 4.84 -27.03 -18.82
C ARG A 437 3.46 -27.26 -19.43
N LEU A 438 3.25 -26.90 -20.71
CA LEU A 438 2.01 -27.16 -21.43
C LEU A 438 1.78 -28.66 -21.67
N ILE A 439 2.83 -29.44 -21.94
CA ILE A 439 2.76 -30.92 -22.06
C ILE A 439 2.30 -31.50 -20.72
N GLU A 440 2.92 -31.09 -19.60
CA GLU A 440 2.53 -31.55 -18.26
C GLU A 440 1.09 -31.13 -17.91
N ALA A 441 0.70 -29.86 -18.17
CA ALA A 441 -0.66 -29.39 -17.94
C ALA A 441 -1.70 -30.20 -18.71
N ASN A 442 -1.43 -30.48 -19.98
CA ASN A 442 -2.33 -31.33 -20.78
C ASN A 442 -2.37 -32.77 -20.27
N ALA A 443 -1.25 -33.37 -19.88
CA ALA A 443 -1.22 -34.72 -19.31
C ALA A 443 -2.07 -34.82 -18.03
N ILE A 444 -1.95 -33.86 -17.12
CA ILE A 444 -2.77 -33.75 -15.90
C ILE A 444 -4.27 -33.73 -16.26
N LEU A 445 -4.64 -32.89 -17.23
CA LEU A 445 -6.03 -32.72 -17.61
C LEU A 445 -6.55 -33.85 -18.51
N ASP A 446 -5.71 -34.55 -19.31
CA ASP A 446 -6.10 -35.71 -20.09
C ASP A 446 -6.47 -36.90 -19.18
N GLU A 447 -5.82 -37.04 -18.04
CA GLU A 447 -6.17 -38.04 -17.03
C GLU A 447 -7.54 -37.78 -16.39
N ARG A 448 -7.89 -36.51 -16.17
CA ARG A 448 -9.12 -36.09 -15.47
C ARG A 448 -10.29 -35.81 -16.38
N PHE A 449 -10.03 -35.20 -17.53
CA PHE A 449 -11.02 -34.73 -18.50
C PHE A 449 -10.56 -35.09 -19.93
N PRO A 450 -10.60 -36.38 -20.31
CA PRO A 450 -10.11 -36.83 -21.62
C PRO A 450 -10.97 -36.35 -22.79
N ASP A 451 -12.26 -36.11 -22.55
CA ASP A 451 -13.19 -35.72 -23.60
C ASP A 451 -13.03 -34.25 -23.98
N LYS A 452 -13.02 -33.98 -25.29
CA LYS A 452 -12.95 -32.62 -25.86
C LYS A 452 -14.00 -32.46 -26.95
N ASP A 453 -14.50 -31.23 -27.09
CA ASP A 453 -15.37 -30.87 -28.21
C ASP A 453 -14.57 -30.67 -29.52
N GLU A 454 -15.29 -30.38 -30.62
CA GLU A 454 -14.71 -30.11 -31.92
C GLU A 454 -13.74 -28.91 -31.97
N SER A 455 -13.86 -27.99 -31.02
CA SER A 455 -13.01 -26.79 -30.86
C SER A 455 -11.81 -27.03 -29.95
N GLY A 456 -11.67 -28.25 -29.39
CA GLY A 456 -10.57 -28.61 -28.49
C GLY A 456 -10.77 -28.26 -27.03
N TYR A 457 -11.95 -27.73 -26.63
CA TYR A 457 -12.27 -27.51 -25.24
C TYR A 457 -12.65 -28.80 -24.52
N ARG A 458 -12.14 -28.95 -23.29
CA ARG A 458 -12.42 -30.11 -22.44
C ARG A 458 -13.84 -30.10 -21.92
N LEU A 459 -14.41 -31.30 -21.78
CA LEU A 459 -15.75 -31.49 -21.29
C LEU A 459 -15.76 -32.09 -19.89
N TYR A 460 -16.61 -31.54 -19.03
CA TYR A 460 -16.98 -32.10 -17.76
C TYR A 460 -18.51 -32.31 -17.72
N ASN A 461 -18.95 -33.57 -17.54
CA ASN A 461 -20.36 -33.93 -17.61
C ASN A 461 -21.05 -33.54 -18.95
N GLY A 462 -20.31 -33.51 -20.04
CA GLY A 462 -20.79 -33.13 -21.36
C GLY A 462 -20.83 -31.63 -21.67
N GLU A 463 -20.45 -30.79 -20.73
CA GLU A 463 -20.33 -29.34 -20.90
C GLU A 463 -18.87 -28.90 -20.94
N ARG A 464 -18.58 -27.81 -21.66
CA ARG A 464 -17.22 -27.24 -21.67
C ARG A 464 -16.79 -26.84 -20.28
N ILE A 465 -15.54 -27.15 -19.91
CA ILE A 465 -14.93 -26.56 -18.73
C ILE A 465 -14.75 -25.07 -18.99
N HIS A 466 -15.55 -24.26 -18.30
CA HIS A 466 -15.61 -22.82 -18.44
C HIS A 466 -15.52 -22.13 -17.09
N PHE A 467 -14.64 -21.14 -17.01
CA PHE A 467 -14.50 -20.29 -15.83
C PHE A 467 -14.67 -18.81 -16.17
N GLN A 468 -15.18 -18.05 -15.20
CA GLN A 468 -15.33 -16.62 -15.30
C GLN A 468 -14.27 -15.90 -14.46
N ILE A 469 -13.53 -14.97 -15.07
CA ILE A 469 -12.64 -14.06 -14.35
C ILE A 469 -13.40 -12.77 -14.05
N VAL A 470 -13.62 -12.50 -12.78
CA VAL A 470 -14.22 -11.25 -12.30
C VAL A 470 -13.12 -10.26 -11.98
N THR A 471 -13.01 -9.16 -12.73
CA THR A 471 -11.98 -8.14 -12.51
C THR A 471 -12.40 -6.80 -13.12
N ALA A 472 -11.64 -5.74 -12.89
CA ALA A 472 -11.89 -4.42 -13.48
C ALA A 472 -11.82 -4.49 -15.02
N ALA A 473 -12.62 -3.67 -15.70
CA ALA A 473 -12.63 -3.60 -17.16
C ALA A 473 -11.26 -3.24 -17.76
N ALA A 474 -10.44 -2.50 -17.02
CA ALA A 474 -9.07 -2.15 -17.42
C ALA A 474 -8.16 -3.38 -17.61
N ASN A 475 -8.50 -4.53 -17.03
CA ASN A 475 -7.77 -5.79 -17.18
C ASN A 475 -8.22 -6.62 -18.40
N GLN A 476 -8.95 -6.04 -19.35
CA GLN A 476 -9.46 -6.77 -20.52
C GLN A 476 -8.34 -7.42 -21.34
N ASP A 477 -7.23 -6.73 -21.57
CA ASP A 477 -6.11 -7.26 -22.36
C ASP A 477 -5.42 -8.42 -21.65
N LEU A 478 -5.26 -8.32 -20.31
CA LEU A 478 -4.78 -9.40 -19.47
C LEU A 478 -5.69 -10.64 -19.55
N VAL A 479 -7.01 -10.45 -19.42
CA VAL A 479 -7.96 -11.57 -19.51
C VAL A 479 -7.96 -12.17 -20.91
N SER A 480 -7.89 -11.36 -21.96
CA SER A 480 -7.78 -11.83 -23.35
C SER A 480 -6.51 -12.63 -23.57
N TYR A 481 -5.42 -12.26 -22.90
CA TYR A 481 -4.19 -13.05 -22.89
C TYR A 481 -4.41 -14.41 -22.21
N LEU A 482 -4.97 -14.41 -20.99
CA LEU A 482 -5.26 -15.64 -20.24
C LEU A 482 -6.22 -16.58 -20.99
N GLN A 483 -7.22 -16.05 -21.69
CA GLN A 483 -8.10 -16.83 -22.58
C GLN A 483 -7.30 -17.66 -23.60
N ARG A 484 -6.36 -17.01 -24.29
CA ARG A 484 -5.51 -17.70 -25.29
C ARG A 484 -4.59 -18.75 -24.66
N GLN A 485 -4.04 -18.48 -23.47
CA GLN A 485 -3.17 -19.46 -22.80
C GLN A 485 -3.96 -20.68 -22.31
N LEU A 486 -5.12 -20.46 -21.67
CA LEU A 486 -5.94 -21.53 -21.12
C LEU A 486 -6.65 -22.35 -22.21
N GLN A 487 -6.90 -21.78 -23.38
CA GLN A 487 -7.36 -22.51 -24.54
C GLN A 487 -6.36 -23.59 -24.98
N LYS A 488 -5.05 -23.36 -24.83
CA LYS A 488 -3.99 -24.37 -25.18
C LYS A 488 -4.11 -25.65 -24.35
N ILE A 489 -4.75 -25.57 -23.18
CA ILE A 489 -5.03 -26.72 -22.30
C ILE A 489 -6.50 -27.13 -22.31
N GLY A 490 -7.31 -26.55 -23.20
CA GLY A 490 -8.72 -26.89 -23.39
C GLY A 490 -9.68 -26.30 -22.37
N ILE A 491 -9.32 -25.23 -21.67
CA ILE A 491 -10.18 -24.53 -20.72
C ILE A 491 -10.68 -23.22 -21.33
N GLU A 492 -12.00 -23.01 -21.29
CA GLU A 492 -12.65 -21.78 -21.73
C GLU A 492 -12.69 -20.76 -20.59
N VAL A 493 -12.39 -19.51 -20.89
CA VAL A 493 -12.43 -18.41 -19.88
C VAL A 493 -13.14 -17.19 -20.45
N THR A 494 -13.95 -16.52 -19.63
CA THR A 494 -14.62 -15.26 -19.98
C THR A 494 -14.36 -14.16 -18.96
N LEU A 495 -14.41 -12.90 -19.42
CA LEU A 495 -14.33 -11.74 -18.54
C LEU A 495 -15.73 -11.36 -18.01
N GLN A 496 -15.86 -11.25 -16.72
CA GLN A 496 -16.94 -10.51 -16.06
C GLN A 496 -16.37 -9.18 -15.57
N ALA A 497 -16.59 -8.12 -16.33
CA ALA A 497 -16.17 -6.80 -15.92
C ALA A 497 -16.94 -6.37 -14.65
N ALA A 498 -16.19 -6.09 -13.61
CA ALA A 498 -16.71 -5.53 -12.37
C ALA A 498 -16.60 -4.00 -12.39
N GLY A 499 -17.50 -3.32 -11.68
CA GLY A 499 -17.42 -1.87 -11.48
C GLY A 499 -16.24 -1.46 -10.60
N SER A 500 -16.32 -0.27 -10.02
CA SER A 500 -15.27 0.30 -9.17
C SER A 500 -15.08 -0.40 -7.82
N THR A 501 -16.02 -1.26 -7.41
CA THR A 501 -15.99 -1.98 -6.12
C THR A 501 -16.25 -3.48 -6.30
N PRO A 502 -15.36 -4.21 -7.02
CA PRO A 502 -15.53 -5.65 -7.23
C PRO A 502 -15.56 -6.44 -5.93
N GLU A 503 -14.80 -5.99 -4.92
CA GLU A 503 -14.70 -6.65 -3.62
C GLU A 503 -16.05 -6.80 -2.94
N THR A 504 -16.83 -5.72 -2.87
CA THR A 504 -18.13 -5.72 -2.17
C THR A 504 -19.21 -6.48 -2.93
N THR A 505 -19.19 -6.44 -4.26
CA THR A 505 -20.23 -7.05 -5.09
C THR A 505 -19.99 -8.54 -5.32
N TYR A 506 -18.75 -8.95 -5.57
CA TYR A 506 -18.43 -10.30 -6.01
C TYR A 506 -17.55 -11.07 -5.02
N LEU A 507 -16.45 -10.48 -4.55
CA LEU A 507 -15.37 -11.21 -3.91
C LEU A 507 -15.71 -11.65 -2.49
N TYR A 508 -16.22 -10.75 -1.64
CA TYR A 508 -16.64 -11.12 -0.28
C TYR A 508 -17.77 -12.15 -0.26
N ASN A 509 -18.64 -12.11 -1.27
CA ASN A 509 -19.76 -13.04 -1.42
C ASN A 509 -19.38 -14.35 -2.13
N SER A 510 -18.13 -14.52 -2.55
CA SER A 510 -17.64 -15.65 -3.33
C SER A 510 -18.40 -15.86 -4.67
N ASN A 511 -18.85 -14.78 -5.32
CA ASN A 511 -19.56 -14.81 -6.60
C ASN A 511 -18.58 -14.66 -7.78
N PHE A 512 -17.58 -15.50 -7.85
CA PHE A 512 -16.58 -15.54 -8.91
C PHE A 512 -15.96 -16.94 -9.00
N ASP A 513 -15.35 -17.28 -10.13
CA ASP A 513 -14.52 -18.47 -10.27
C ASP A 513 -13.06 -18.11 -10.05
N MET A 514 -12.60 -17.10 -10.76
CA MET A 514 -11.26 -16.54 -10.67
C MET A 514 -11.32 -15.02 -10.60
N THR A 515 -10.31 -14.41 -10.01
CA THR A 515 -10.14 -12.94 -9.97
C THR A 515 -8.66 -12.57 -10.08
N VAL A 516 -8.40 -11.32 -10.45
CA VAL A 516 -7.04 -10.75 -10.42
C VAL A 516 -6.89 -9.92 -9.16
N GLN A 517 -5.84 -10.19 -8.38
CA GLN A 517 -5.53 -9.50 -7.14
C GLN A 517 -4.04 -9.14 -7.09
N SER A 518 -3.73 -7.93 -6.63
CA SER A 518 -2.35 -7.57 -6.30
C SER A 518 -2.02 -7.95 -4.87
N VAL A 519 -0.83 -8.50 -4.66
CA VAL A 519 -0.27 -8.88 -3.35
C VAL A 519 1.06 -8.16 -3.18
N ILE A 520 1.25 -7.50 -2.05
CA ILE A 520 2.50 -6.84 -1.67
C ILE A 520 2.94 -7.43 -0.34
N LEU A 521 4.01 -8.22 -0.37
CA LEU A 521 4.63 -8.82 0.80
C LEU A 521 6.04 -8.24 0.98
N SER A 522 6.35 -7.81 2.19
CA SER A 522 7.66 -7.30 2.60
C SER A 522 7.92 -7.64 4.06
N MET A 523 9.12 -7.45 4.54
CA MET A 523 9.44 -7.70 5.95
C MET A 523 8.57 -6.87 6.91
N ALA A 524 8.20 -5.66 6.52
CA ALA A 524 7.36 -4.78 7.33
C ALA A 524 5.93 -5.29 7.52
N ASN A 525 5.41 -6.14 6.61
CA ASN A 525 4.00 -6.51 6.62
C ASN A 525 3.72 -8.01 6.43
N ALA A 526 4.74 -8.86 6.30
CA ALA A 526 4.59 -10.27 5.95
C ALA A 526 3.61 -11.02 6.87
N ASP A 527 3.66 -10.78 8.17
CA ASP A 527 2.80 -11.42 9.15
C ASP A 527 1.32 -11.09 8.97
N VAL A 528 1.00 -9.82 8.72
CA VAL A 528 -0.37 -9.36 8.49
C VAL A 528 -0.86 -9.78 7.11
N MET A 529 -0.02 -9.67 6.10
CA MET A 529 -0.39 -9.96 4.72
C MET A 529 -0.60 -11.47 4.49
N TYR A 530 0.27 -12.34 5.05
CA TYR A 530 0.02 -13.78 4.99
C TYR A 530 -1.31 -14.14 5.67
N LYS A 531 -1.58 -13.59 6.87
CA LYS A 531 -2.87 -13.78 7.54
C LYS A 531 -4.03 -13.26 6.68
N ALA A 532 -3.93 -12.05 6.15
CA ALA A 532 -4.99 -11.44 5.36
C ALA A 532 -5.30 -12.20 4.06
N HIS A 533 -4.28 -12.76 3.41
CA HIS A 533 -4.43 -13.40 2.10
C HIS A 533 -4.70 -14.91 2.14
N PHE A 534 -4.37 -15.59 3.25
CA PHE A 534 -4.44 -17.06 3.32
C PHE A 534 -5.28 -17.58 4.49
N VAL A 535 -5.58 -16.77 5.51
CA VAL A 535 -6.44 -17.18 6.63
C VAL A 535 -7.83 -16.57 6.45
N THR A 536 -8.87 -17.39 6.58
CA THR A 536 -10.24 -16.92 6.43
C THR A 536 -10.71 -16.16 7.67
N THR A 537 -11.02 -14.88 7.50
CA THR A 537 -11.70 -14.02 8.46
C THR A 537 -12.83 -13.28 7.75
N GLU A 538 -13.74 -12.61 8.48
CA GLU A 538 -14.96 -12.01 7.90
C GLU A 538 -14.71 -11.04 6.73
N ARG A 539 -13.62 -10.26 6.78
CA ARG A 539 -13.28 -9.26 5.75
C ARG A 539 -11.81 -9.33 5.34
N SER A 540 -11.26 -10.54 5.24
CA SER A 540 -9.89 -10.73 4.79
C SER A 540 -9.76 -10.61 3.27
N SER A 541 -8.55 -10.29 2.81
CA SER A 541 -8.17 -10.36 1.40
C SER A 541 -8.03 -11.80 0.87
N ASN A 542 -8.38 -12.81 1.70
CA ASN A 542 -8.53 -14.20 1.29
C ASN A 542 -9.83 -14.37 0.48
N TYR A 543 -9.89 -13.76 -0.69
CA TYR A 543 -11.05 -13.85 -1.57
C TYR A 543 -11.33 -15.28 -2.02
N GLY A 544 -10.27 -16.07 -2.19
CA GLY A 544 -10.36 -17.50 -2.52
C GLY A 544 -11.01 -18.37 -1.46
N LYS A 545 -11.21 -17.83 -0.23
CA LYS A 545 -11.73 -18.57 0.94
C LYS A 545 -10.93 -19.83 1.23
N ILE A 546 -9.60 -19.70 1.14
CA ILE A 546 -8.65 -20.77 1.43
C ILE A 546 -8.86 -21.24 2.88
N GLN A 547 -9.00 -22.55 3.06
CA GLN A 547 -9.10 -23.22 4.36
C GLN A 547 -8.05 -24.34 4.36
N ASN A 548 -6.89 -24.05 4.87
CA ASN A 548 -5.77 -24.99 4.95
C ASN A 548 -5.16 -24.87 6.36
N GLU A 549 -5.30 -25.92 7.17
CA GLU A 549 -4.86 -25.92 8.57
C GLU A 549 -3.34 -25.81 8.67
N GLU A 550 -2.59 -26.58 7.87
CA GLU A 550 -1.12 -26.55 7.86
C GLU A 550 -0.59 -25.13 7.56
N LEU A 551 -1.14 -24.49 6.51
CA LEU A 551 -0.77 -23.13 6.16
C LEU A 551 -1.15 -22.13 7.26
N THR A 552 -2.30 -22.30 7.89
CA THR A 552 -2.77 -21.45 8.99
C THR A 552 -1.85 -21.59 10.21
N ASP A 553 -1.44 -22.81 10.55
CA ASP A 553 -0.56 -23.08 11.68
C ASP A 553 0.84 -22.50 11.45
N GLU A 554 1.40 -22.65 10.24
CA GLU A 554 2.71 -22.08 9.90
C GLU A 554 2.68 -20.54 9.88
N ILE A 555 1.60 -19.91 9.38
CA ILE A 555 1.42 -18.46 9.47
C ILE A 555 1.38 -18.00 10.93
N ASN A 556 0.62 -18.70 11.79
CA ASN A 556 0.56 -18.37 13.19
C ASN A 556 1.89 -18.61 13.92
N ALA A 557 2.65 -19.63 13.54
CA ALA A 557 3.98 -19.90 14.07
C ALA A 557 4.97 -18.79 13.65
N MET A 558 4.97 -18.37 12.40
CA MET A 558 5.78 -17.26 11.91
C MET A 558 5.47 -15.96 12.67
N ARG A 559 4.17 -15.64 12.83
CA ARG A 559 3.72 -14.44 13.54
C ARG A 559 4.16 -14.39 15.01
N LYS A 560 4.30 -15.52 15.67
CA LYS A 560 4.76 -15.63 17.08
C LYS A 560 6.28 -15.55 17.22
N THR A 561 7.03 -15.68 16.14
CA THR A 561 8.49 -15.76 16.19
C THR A 561 9.08 -14.37 16.36
N LEU A 562 9.74 -14.11 17.47
CA LEU A 562 10.37 -12.83 17.81
C LEU A 562 11.74 -12.67 17.14
N ASN A 563 12.51 -13.75 17.08
CA ASN A 563 13.82 -13.73 16.42
C ASN A 563 13.65 -13.50 14.91
N GLN A 564 14.29 -12.45 14.39
CA GLN A 564 14.13 -12.03 13.00
C GLN A 564 14.64 -13.09 12.01
N GLU A 565 15.79 -13.69 12.26
CA GLU A 565 16.38 -14.70 11.37
C GLU A 565 15.47 -15.96 11.31
N ALA A 566 14.98 -16.43 12.47
CA ALA A 566 14.04 -17.53 12.52
C ALA A 566 12.70 -17.19 11.85
N ARG A 567 12.25 -15.95 11.93
CA ARG A 567 11.03 -15.47 11.24
C ARG A 567 11.23 -15.43 9.72
N ILE A 568 12.37 -14.96 9.24
CA ILE A 568 12.74 -15.00 7.82
C ILE A 568 12.74 -16.44 7.30
N ALA A 569 13.35 -17.37 8.03
CA ALA A 569 13.34 -18.79 7.66
C ALA A 569 11.93 -19.36 7.56
N LYS A 570 11.00 -18.95 8.45
CA LYS A 570 9.57 -19.32 8.34
C LYS A 570 8.88 -18.67 7.15
N ILE A 571 9.21 -17.43 6.80
CA ILE A 571 8.69 -16.75 5.61
C ILE A 571 9.17 -17.48 4.34
N HIS A 572 10.43 -17.92 4.29
CA HIS A 572 10.93 -18.76 3.18
C HIS A 572 10.15 -20.06 3.07
N HIS A 573 9.93 -20.76 4.20
CA HIS A 573 9.12 -21.99 4.20
C HIS A 573 7.68 -21.74 3.74
N LEU A 574 7.05 -20.65 4.20
CA LEU A 574 5.69 -20.27 3.77
C LEU A 574 5.60 -19.99 2.27
N GLN A 575 6.62 -19.40 1.66
CA GLN A 575 6.66 -19.20 0.21
C GLN A 575 6.60 -20.53 -0.54
N VAL A 576 7.40 -21.51 -0.14
CA VAL A 576 7.39 -22.85 -0.77
C VAL A 576 6.04 -23.51 -0.55
N LEU A 577 5.52 -23.49 0.66
CA LEU A 577 4.24 -24.10 1.01
C LEU A 577 3.07 -23.47 0.22
N THR A 578 3.01 -22.15 0.14
CA THR A 578 1.95 -21.45 -0.62
C THR A 578 2.07 -21.70 -2.12
N ALA A 579 3.27 -21.71 -2.66
CA ALA A 579 3.53 -21.99 -4.07
C ALA A 579 3.01 -23.38 -4.47
N GLN A 580 3.32 -24.39 -3.68
CA GLN A 580 2.89 -25.78 -3.92
C GLN A 580 1.38 -26.00 -3.89
N GLN A 581 0.62 -25.08 -3.29
CA GLN A 581 -0.86 -25.19 -3.22
C GLN A 581 -1.58 -24.57 -4.42
N TYR A 582 -0.92 -23.79 -5.24
CA TYR A 582 -1.48 -23.12 -6.42
C TYR A 582 -2.78 -22.34 -6.14
N TYR A 583 -2.94 -21.76 -4.94
CA TYR A 583 -4.13 -20.94 -4.63
C TYR A 583 -4.11 -19.58 -5.33
N LYS A 584 -2.94 -19.05 -5.55
CA LYS A 584 -2.67 -17.79 -6.23
C LYS A 584 -1.55 -18.02 -7.24
N ILE A 585 -1.83 -17.73 -8.50
CA ILE A 585 -0.86 -17.90 -9.58
C ILE A 585 -0.26 -16.54 -9.89
N PRO A 586 1.07 -16.35 -9.75
CA PRO A 586 1.71 -15.11 -10.11
C PRO A 586 1.62 -14.88 -11.62
N LEU A 587 1.21 -13.68 -11.99
CA LEU A 587 1.11 -13.27 -13.40
C LEU A 587 2.31 -12.41 -13.79
N TYR A 588 2.60 -11.40 -12.99
CA TYR A 588 3.74 -10.49 -13.18
C TYR A 588 3.94 -9.60 -11.94
N SER A 589 5.12 -9.01 -11.85
CA SER A 589 5.37 -7.82 -11.03
C SER A 589 5.49 -6.61 -11.94
N SER A 590 4.62 -5.60 -11.77
CA SER A 590 4.68 -4.36 -12.55
C SER A 590 5.83 -3.49 -12.08
N ASN A 591 6.55 -2.88 -13.00
CA ASN A 591 7.47 -1.80 -12.64
C ASN A 591 6.69 -0.52 -12.31
N VAL A 592 7.25 0.30 -11.45
CA VAL A 592 6.77 1.65 -11.18
C VAL A 592 7.48 2.61 -12.12
N LEU A 593 6.70 3.15 -13.06
CA LEU A 593 7.19 4.10 -14.03
C LEU A 593 6.92 5.51 -13.53
N SER A 594 7.94 6.36 -13.53
CA SER A 594 7.77 7.76 -13.18
C SER A 594 8.71 8.64 -13.99
N VAL A 595 8.37 9.92 -14.10
CA VAL A 595 9.08 10.86 -14.94
C VAL A 595 9.24 12.19 -14.24
N ALA A 596 10.41 12.82 -14.47
CA ALA A 596 10.73 14.12 -13.92
C ALA A 596 11.54 14.96 -14.89
N ARG A 597 11.52 16.28 -14.71
CA ARG A 597 12.36 17.22 -15.45
C ARG A 597 13.69 17.46 -14.74
N THR A 598 14.75 17.57 -15.52
CA THR A 598 16.11 17.79 -14.99
C THR A 598 16.63 19.22 -15.23
N ASP A 599 15.84 20.09 -15.85
CA ASP A 599 16.24 21.48 -16.15
C ASP A 599 16.02 22.45 -14.97
N ARG A 600 15.23 22.08 -13.95
CA ARG A 600 15.03 22.88 -12.73
C ARG A 600 15.56 22.20 -11.47
N PHE A 601 15.41 20.87 -11.39
CA PHE A 601 15.88 20.07 -10.27
C PHE A 601 16.63 18.85 -10.75
N THR A 602 17.59 18.40 -9.95
CA THR A 602 18.28 17.11 -10.07
C THR A 602 18.32 16.45 -8.70
N GLY A 603 18.90 15.25 -8.60
CA GLY A 603 18.96 14.51 -7.33
C GLY A 603 17.74 13.62 -7.10
N TYR A 604 17.02 13.24 -8.15
CA TYR A 604 15.93 12.27 -8.06
C TYR A 604 16.45 10.91 -7.63
N VAL A 605 15.78 10.31 -6.64
CA VAL A 605 16.12 9.01 -6.10
C VAL A 605 15.10 7.98 -6.59
N VAL A 606 15.62 6.89 -7.15
CA VAL A 606 14.82 5.73 -7.56
C VAL A 606 14.82 4.74 -6.41
N SER A 607 13.63 4.43 -5.91
CA SER A 607 13.44 3.41 -4.88
C SER A 607 12.42 2.38 -5.37
N ASP A 608 12.61 1.13 -4.99
CA ASP A 608 11.73 0.03 -5.38
C ASP A 608 10.30 0.26 -4.90
N GLY A 609 9.36 0.03 -5.79
CA GLY A 609 7.93 0.21 -5.52
C GLY A 609 7.45 1.65 -5.39
N GLN A 610 8.29 2.66 -5.61
CA GLN A 610 7.95 4.07 -5.45
C GLN A 610 8.15 4.85 -6.75
N THR A 611 7.37 5.92 -6.91
CA THR A 611 7.64 6.95 -7.93
C THR A 611 8.84 7.82 -7.50
N VAL A 612 9.35 8.63 -8.40
CA VAL A 612 10.41 9.61 -8.04
C VAL A 612 9.89 10.76 -7.16
N PHE A 613 8.60 10.88 -6.92
CA PHE A 613 8.04 11.76 -5.90
C PHE A 613 8.00 11.02 -4.56
N ASN A 614 9.14 10.83 -3.95
CA ASN A 614 9.32 10.12 -2.70
C ASN A 614 10.14 10.95 -1.69
N ASN A 615 10.17 10.49 -0.45
CA ASN A 615 10.82 11.18 0.65
C ASN A 615 12.32 11.38 0.42
N GLU A 616 13.01 10.37 -0.13
CA GLU A 616 14.44 10.45 -0.41
C GLU A 616 14.75 11.45 -1.53
N THR A 617 13.92 11.50 -2.57
CA THR A 617 14.02 12.58 -3.58
C THR A 617 13.91 13.95 -2.91
N LEU A 618 12.87 14.18 -2.09
CA LEU A 618 12.65 15.49 -1.47
C LEU A 618 13.82 15.93 -0.57
N LYS A 619 14.53 14.99 0.05
CA LYS A 619 15.77 15.26 0.83
C LYS A 619 16.97 15.58 -0.05
N ASN A 620 17.04 14.99 -1.24
CA ASN A 620 18.22 15.03 -2.11
C ASN A 620 18.10 15.97 -3.32
N LEU A 621 16.93 16.61 -3.52
CA LEU A 621 16.74 17.56 -4.62
C LEU A 621 17.79 18.67 -4.59
N VAL A 622 18.34 18.96 -5.76
CA VAL A 622 19.25 20.08 -5.98
C VAL A 622 18.66 20.95 -7.08
N GLN A 623 18.43 22.23 -6.74
CA GLN A 623 17.97 23.20 -7.73
C GLN A 623 19.08 23.50 -8.74
N VAL A 624 18.78 23.39 -10.02
CA VAL A 624 19.70 23.74 -11.09
C VAL A 624 19.76 25.26 -11.19
N THR A 625 20.88 25.83 -10.75
CA THR A 625 21.14 27.26 -10.99
C THR A 625 21.61 27.38 -12.43
N GLY A 626 20.82 28.08 -13.27
CA GLY A 626 21.24 28.37 -14.65
C GLY A 626 22.56 29.15 -14.64
N GLU A 627 23.58 28.61 -15.33
CA GLU A 627 24.76 29.37 -15.72
C GLU A 627 24.41 30.41 -16.81
#